data_bee30b3dc957bf44e0aeae89b9c078a7
#
_entry.id   bee30b3dc957bf44e0aeae89b9c078a7
#
_cell.length_a   1.000
_cell.length_b   1.000
_cell.length_c   1.000
_cell.angle_alpha   90.00
_cell.angle_beta   90.00
_cell.angle_gamma   90.00
#
_symmetry.space_group_name_H-M   'P 1'
#
loop_
_entity.id
_entity.type
_entity.pdbx_description
1 polymer ?
#
loop_
_entity_poly.entity_id
_entity_poly.type
_entity_poly.pdbx_seq_one_letter_code
_entity_poly.pdbx_strand_id
1 'polypeptide(L)'
;ETGAFKLRGATSKLLSLTAEERGRGVIAVSTGNHGRAVAYVAGQLGITAAVCISERVPENKVKALRQLKAEVVIHGQSQDEAEVRAKQIQDERGATLIPPFDDAHIIAGQGTLGLELLADAPKLDTVLVPLSGGGLIAGVALALKAANPNIRVVGISMERAAVMYRSLQAGQPVQLPEEPTLADSLQGGIGLHNQYTLAMVQQYVDDVILLTEAEIAAGMAFAFFEHHLVLEGAGAVGIAALLCDKVPHLGQHVAVVLSGGNVDMAAFLAVVQEERETGD
;
A
#
# COMPACT_ATOMS: atom_id res chain seq x y z
N GLU A 1 11.67 -9.87 0.30
CA GLU A 1 12.77 -9.16 0.95
C GLU A 1 12.27 -8.05 1.87
N THR A 2 11.30 -7.22 1.44
CA THR A 2 10.68 -6.19 2.31
C THR A 2 9.29 -6.58 2.83
N GLY A 3 8.77 -7.74 2.46
CA GLY A 3 7.50 -8.28 2.89
C GLY A 3 6.25 -7.61 2.32
N ALA A 4 6.39 -6.73 1.30
CA ALA A 4 5.25 -6.04 0.69
C ALA A 4 5.55 -5.57 -0.74
N PHE A 5 4.49 -5.31 -1.52
CA PHE A 5 4.53 -4.85 -2.92
C PHE A 5 5.28 -3.53 -3.14
N LYS A 6 5.39 -2.69 -2.12
CA LYS A 6 6.00 -1.35 -2.19
C LYS A 6 7.41 -1.35 -2.77
N LEU A 7 8.11 -2.47 -2.68
CA LEU A 7 9.44 -2.67 -3.26
C LEU A 7 9.47 -2.33 -4.76
N ARG A 8 8.46 -2.73 -5.52
CA ARG A 8 8.38 -2.53 -6.98
C ARG A 8 8.41 -1.05 -7.36
N GLY A 9 7.49 -0.26 -6.78
CA GLY A 9 7.41 1.18 -7.02
C GLY A 9 8.64 1.93 -6.52
N ALA A 10 9.15 1.60 -5.32
CA ALA A 10 10.37 2.18 -4.81
C ALA A 10 11.55 1.91 -5.75
N THR A 11 11.70 0.68 -6.26
CA THR A 11 12.74 0.32 -7.24
C THR A 11 12.61 1.13 -8.51
N SER A 12 11.43 1.18 -9.12
CA SER A 12 11.17 1.95 -10.33
C SER A 12 11.51 3.43 -10.14
N LYS A 13 11.06 4.03 -9.02
CA LYS A 13 11.33 5.44 -8.72
C LYS A 13 12.82 5.73 -8.49
N LEU A 14 13.51 4.94 -7.67
CA LEU A 14 14.92 5.19 -7.38
C LEU A 14 15.81 4.96 -8.60
N LEU A 15 15.46 4.01 -9.48
CA LEU A 15 16.16 3.80 -10.75
C LEU A 15 15.94 4.94 -11.75
N SER A 16 14.83 5.67 -11.69
CA SER A 16 14.55 6.82 -12.54
C SER A 16 15.31 8.09 -12.15
N LEU A 17 15.90 8.15 -10.95
CA LEU A 17 16.64 9.32 -10.47
C LEU A 17 17.91 9.53 -11.27
N THR A 18 18.20 10.78 -11.57
CA THR A 18 19.48 11.21 -12.16
C THR A 18 20.67 10.94 -11.21
N ALA A 19 21.88 10.95 -11.73
CA ALA A 19 23.08 10.81 -10.90
C ALA A 19 23.19 11.90 -9.84
N GLU A 20 22.75 13.12 -10.15
CA GLU A 20 22.75 14.25 -9.23
C GLU A 20 21.74 14.06 -8.10
N GLU A 21 20.49 13.64 -8.41
CA GLU A 21 19.46 13.33 -7.40
C GLU A 21 19.90 12.18 -6.49
N ARG A 22 20.48 11.12 -7.05
CA ARG A 22 21.05 10.02 -6.25
C ARG A 22 22.15 10.48 -5.32
N GLY A 23 23.00 11.41 -5.78
CA GLY A 23 24.08 11.97 -4.98
C GLY A 23 23.61 12.82 -3.79
N ARG A 24 22.45 13.49 -3.94
CA ARG A 24 21.81 14.25 -2.85
C ARG A 24 21.00 13.37 -1.87
N GLY A 25 20.70 12.13 -2.26
CA GLY A 25 19.93 11.19 -1.46
C GLY A 25 18.42 11.34 -1.59
N VAL A 26 17.71 10.47 -0.88
CA VAL A 26 16.24 10.39 -0.92
C VAL A 26 15.63 10.49 0.47
N ILE A 27 14.37 10.93 0.53
CA ILE A 27 13.58 11.02 1.76
C ILE A 27 12.26 10.29 1.57
N ALA A 28 11.82 9.56 2.59
CA ALA A 28 10.47 9.03 2.70
C ALA A 28 9.84 9.41 4.04
N VAL A 29 8.51 9.53 4.05
CA VAL A 29 7.75 9.72 5.28
C VAL A 29 6.83 8.51 5.44
N SER A 30 7.31 7.50 6.15
CA SER A 30 6.53 6.27 6.38
C SER A 30 7.26 5.35 7.34
N THR A 31 6.54 4.82 8.29
CA THR A 31 7.04 3.79 9.23
C THR A 31 6.80 2.37 8.73
N GLY A 32 5.94 2.21 7.75
CA GLY A 32 5.47 0.93 7.24
C GLY A 32 6.21 0.46 5.97
N ASN A 33 5.44 -0.19 5.11
CA ASN A 33 5.92 -0.86 3.91
C ASN A 33 6.68 0.07 2.94
N HIS A 34 6.26 1.34 2.83
CA HIS A 34 6.90 2.30 1.93
C HIS A 34 8.30 2.71 2.42
N GLY A 35 8.43 3.13 3.68
CA GLY A 35 9.73 3.50 4.26
C GLY A 35 10.74 2.36 4.20
N ARG A 36 10.30 1.12 4.50
CA ARG A 36 11.14 -0.09 4.35
C ARG A 36 11.60 -0.32 2.92
N ALA A 37 10.69 -0.17 1.95
CA ALA A 37 11.01 -0.35 0.54
C ALA A 37 12.03 0.69 0.04
N VAL A 38 11.83 1.97 0.37
CA VAL A 38 12.76 3.05 0.00
C VAL A 38 14.13 2.82 0.65
N ALA A 39 14.17 2.53 1.96
CA ALA A 39 15.42 2.27 2.67
C ALA A 39 16.18 1.07 2.08
N TYR A 40 15.49 -0.04 1.79
CA TYR A 40 16.09 -1.21 1.21
C TYR A 40 16.68 -0.94 -0.18
N VAL A 41 15.88 -0.37 -1.09
CA VAL A 41 16.33 -0.09 -2.47
C VAL A 41 17.47 0.94 -2.49
N ALA A 42 17.37 2.00 -1.69
CA ALA A 42 18.43 2.99 -1.58
C ALA A 42 19.75 2.34 -1.12
N GLY A 43 19.68 1.47 -0.11
CA GLY A 43 20.85 0.71 0.35
C GLY A 43 21.47 -0.18 -0.74
N GLN A 44 20.66 -0.85 -1.58
CA GLN A 44 21.14 -1.65 -2.70
C GLN A 44 21.81 -0.80 -3.81
N LEU A 45 21.33 0.43 -4.00
CA LEU A 45 21.84 1.35 -5.03
C LEU A 45 22.96 2.28 -4.51
N GLY A 46 23.34 2.19 -3.22
CA GLY A 46 24.32 3.07 -2.61
C GLY A 46 23.82 4.51 -2.45
N ILE A 47 22.52 4.73 -2.39
CA ILE A 47 21.88 6.03 -2.21
C ILE A 47 21.62 6.24 -0.71
N THR A 48 21.93 7.42 -0.17
CA THR A 48 21.57 7.78 1.21
C THR A 48 20.06 7.96 1.31
N ALA A 49 19.41 7.26 2.25
CA ALA A 49 17.99 7.41 2.51
C ALA A 49 17.73 7.93 3.91
N ALA A 50 16.92 8.98 4.03
CA ALA A 50 16.34 9.45 5.29
C ALA A 50 14.87 9.01 5.36
N VAL A 51 14.44 8.51 6.51
CA VAL A 51 13.03 8.17 6.76
C VAL A 51 12.56 8.99 7.95
N CYS A 52 11.64 9.92 7.69
CA CYS A 52 11.03 10.77 8.72
C CYS A 52 9.83 10.07 9.34
N ILE A 53 9.78 10.05 10.66
CA ILE A 53 8.75 9.38 11.45
C ILE A 53 8.38 10.20 12.69
N SER A 54 7.18 10.00 13.23
CA SER A 54 6.79 10.63 14.49
C SER A 54 7.38 9.92 15.71
N GLU A 55 7.40 10.59 16.85
CA GLU A 55 7.87 10.04 18.13
C GLU A 55 6.99 8.90 18.66
N ARG A 56 5.75 8.77 18.15
CA ARG A 56 4.79 7.73 18.55
C ARG A 56 5.02 6.39 17.88
N VAL A 57 5.97 6.32 16.94
CA VAL A 57 6.26 5.08 16.22
C VAL A 57 6.90 4.04 17.14
N PRO A 58 6.37 2.81 17.18
CA PRO A 58 6.92 1.73 17.99
C PRO A 58 8.38 1.43 17.65
N GLU A 59 9.19 1.13 18.69
CA GLU A 59 10.64 0.92 18.55
C GLU A 59 10.99 -0.26 17.61
N ASN A 60 10.13 -1.27 17.49
CA ASN A 60 10.33 -2.38 16.57
C ASN A 60 10.33 -1.91 15.10
N LYS A 61 9.46 -0.95 14.74
CA LYS A 61 9.44 -0.33 13.39
C LYS A 61 10.68 0.53 13.16
N VAL A 62 11.12 1.29 14.18
CA VAL A 62 12.37 2.09 14.13
C VAL A 62 13.60 1.20 13.92
N LYS A 63 13.70 0.11 14.66
CA LYS A 63 14.80 -0.87 14.52
C LYS A 63 14.86 -1.48 13.13
N ALA A 64 13.70 -1.81 12.56
CA ALA A 64 13.65 -2.37 11.21
C ALA A 64 14.20 -1.39 10.15
N LEU A 65 13.91 -0.10 10.25
CA LEU A 65 14.48 0.92 9.35
C LEU A 65 16.00 1.08 9.55
N ARG A 66 16.47 1.11 10.81
CA ARG A 66 17.91 1.19 11.12
C ARG A 66 18.70 -0.02 10.60
N GLN A 67 18.12 -1.23 10.66
CA GLN A 67 18.72 -2.43 10.08
C GLN A 67 18.92 -2.34 8.56
N LEU A 68 18.06 -1.59 7.88
CA LEU A 68 18.19 -1.27 6.45
C LEU A 68 19.16 -0.12 6.17
N LYS A 69 19.90 0.35 7.19
CA LYS A 69 20.88 1.45 7.12
C LYS A 69 20.30 2.81 6.72
N ALA A 70 18.99 3.01 6.88
CA ALA A 70 18.38 4.32 6.69
C ALA A 70 18.72 5.27 7.85
N GLU A 71 18.90 6.54 7.56
CA GLU A 71 18.88 7.63 8.54
C GLU A 71 17.45 7.78 9.05
N VAL A 72 17.18 7.41 10.31
CA VAL A 72 15.85 7.56 10.90
C VAL A 72 15.77 8.90 11.59
N VAL A 73 14.94 9.79 11.06
CA VAL A 73 14.68 11.13 11.62
C VAL A 73 13.37 11.09 12.39
N ILE A 74 13.45 11.15 13.72
CA ILE A 74 12.29 11.16 14.60
C ILE A 74 11.93 12.62 14.89
N HIS A 75 10.71 13.04 14.54
CA HIS A 75 10.25 14.41 14.73
C HIS A 75 8.75 14.51 14.87
N GLY A 76 8.31 15.22 15.92
CA GLY A 76 6.92 15.55 16.17
C GLY A 76 6.07 14.38 16.68
N GLN A 77 4.80 14.67 16.96
CA GLN A 77 3.84 13.72 17.54
C GLN A 77 2.89 13.11 16.49
N SER A 78 2.93 13.60 15.24
CA SER A 78 2.04 13.16 14.16
C SER A 78 2.81 12.89 12.86
N GLN A 79 2.15 12.22 11.92
CA GLN A 79 2.66 12.01 10.57
C GLN A 79 2.85 13.35 9.84
N ASP A 80 1.92 14.30 10.02
CA ASP A 80 1.98 15.63 9.40
C ASP A 80 3.24 16.41 9.86
N GLU A 81 3.57 16.33 11.15
CA GLU A 81 4.80 16.96 11.67
C GLU A 81 6.06 16.30 11.12
N ALA A 82 6.05 14.98 10.96
CA ALA A 82 7.14 14.27 10.29
C ALA A 82 7.28 14.68 8.81
N GLU A 83 6.17 14.94 8.11
CA GLU A 83 6.18 15.47 6.74
C GLU A 83 6.77 16.88 6.65
N VAL A 84 6.42 17.75 7.59
CA VAL A 84 7.02 19.10 7.66
C VAL A 84 8.54 18.97 7.81
N ARG A 85 9.02 18.07 8.68
CA ARG A 85 10.47 17.87 8.84
C ARG A 85 11.12 17.27 7.59
N ALA A 86 10.47 16.35 6.92
CA ALA A 86 10.95 15.79 5.66
C ALA A 86 11.12 16.88 4.59
N LYS A 87 10.16 17.80 4.49
CA LYS A 87 10.23 18.94 3.57
C LYS A 87 11.39 19.89 3.91
N GLN A 88 11.61 20.17 5.18
CA GLN A 88 12.78 20.96 5.60
C GLN A 88 14.10 20.28 5.17
N ILE A 89 14.24 18.97 5.39
CA ILE A 89 15.44 18.23 4.97
C ILE A 89 15.57 18.23 3.44
N GLN A 90 14.46 18.13 2.72
CA GLN A 90 14.45 18.26 1.26
C GLN A 90 15.03 19.62 0.83
N ASP A 91 14.58 20.71 1.46
CA ASP A 91 15.05 22.07 1.16
C ASP A 91 16.52 22.27 1.58
N GLU A 92 16.92 21.74 2.75
CA GLU A 92 18.29 21.85 3.29
C GLU A 92 19.33 21.07 2.47
N ARG A 93 18.98 19.84 2.04
CA ARG A 93 19.93 18.91 1.41
C ARG A 93 19.71 18.74 -0.09
N GLY A 94 18.62 19.26 -0.64
CA GLY A 94 18.19 19.01 -2.02
C GLY A 94 17.81 17.55 -2.29
N ALA A 95 17.53 16.78 -1.24
CA ALA A 95 17.19 15.35 -1.37
C ALA A 95 15.83 15.15 -2.03
N THR A 96 15.65 14.05 -2.75
CA THR A 96 14.41 13.77 -3.47
C THR A 96 13.39 13.09 -2.56
N LEU A 97 12.22 13.69 -2.39
CA LEU A 97 11.10 13.06 -1.70
C LEU A 97 10.53 11.93 -2.57
N ILE A 98 10.38 10.75 -1.97
CA ILE A 98 9.81 9.57 -2.62
C ILE A 98 8.38 9.38 -2.10
N PRO A 99 7.35 9.73 -2.89
CA PRO A 99 5.96 9.61 -2.45
C PRO A 99 5.52 8.14 -2.38
N PRO A 100 4.55 7.81 -1.51
CA PRO A 100 4.15 6.41 -1.28
C PRO A 100 3.27 5.82 -2.39
N PHE A 101 2.66 6.62 -3.26
CA PHE A 101 1.70 6.17 -4.28
C PHE A 101 1.53 7.14 -5.46
N ASP A 102 1.38 8.45 -5.24
CA ASP A 102 0.99 9.42 -6.27
C ASP A 102 2.20 9.94 -7.07
N ASP A 103 2.83 9.07 -7.83
CA ASP A 103 3.99 9.36 -8.69
C ASP A 103 4.01 8.39 -9.88
N ALA A 104 4.30 8.88 -11.06
CA ALA A 104 4.26 8.09 -12.29
C ALA A 104 5.20 6.87 -12.26
N HIS A 105 6.40 7.00 -11.70
CA HIS A 105 7.36 5.89 -11.59
C HIS A 105 6.97 4.89 -10.50
N ILE A 106 6.39 5.36 -9.39
CA ILE A 106 5.82 4.48 -8.36
C ILE A 106 4.69 3.65 -8.96
N ILE A 107 3.74 4.29 -9.63
CA ILE A 107 2.60 3.62 -10.29
C ILE A 107 3.09 2.62 -11.33
N ALA A 108 4.04 3.00 -12.19
CA ALA A 108 4.62 2.12 -13.19
C ALA A 108 5.28 0.89 -12.57
N GLY A 109 6.02 1.06 -11.47
CA GLY A 109 6.60 -0.05 -10.73
C GLY A 109 5.57 -1.02 -10.20
N GLN A 110 4.45 -0.52 -9.64
CA GLN A 110 3.34 -1.36 -9.19
C GLN A 110 2.64 -2.07 -10.35
N GLY A 111 2.57 -1.42 -11.52
CA GLY A 111 1.99 -1.97 -12.75
C GLY A 111 2.70 -3.25 -13.25
N THR A 112 3.96 -3.47 -12.89
CA THR A 112 4.67 -4.72 -13.21
C THR A 112 3.95 -5.97 -12.69
N LEU A 113 3.22 -5.84 -11.56
CA LEU A 113 2.39 -6.92 -11.03
C LEU A 113 1.25 -7.28 -12.00
N GLY A 114 0.62 -6.28 -12.62
CA GLY A 114 -0.39 -6.52 -13.66
C GLY A 114 0.17 -7.25 -14.88
N LEU A 115 1.41 -6.93 -15.29
CA LEU A 115 2.08 -7.64 -16.40
C LEU A 115 2.38 -9.10 -16.04
N GLU A 116 2.80 -9.37 -14.81
CA GLU A 116 3.02 -10.73 -14.31
C GLU A 116 1.71 -11.53 -14.28
N LEU A 117 0.61 -10.93 -13.78
CA LEU A 117 -0.72 -11.56 -13.79
C LEU A 117 -1.17 -11.94 -15.20
N LEU A 118 -0.95 -11.08 -16.20
CA LEU A 118 -1.29 -11.39 -17.60
C LEU A 118 -0.47 -12.57 -18.14
N ALA A 119 0.80 -12.67 -17.76
CA ALA A 119 1.68 -13.75 -18.20
C ALA A 119 1.31 -15.10 -17.54
N ASP A 120 1.04 -15.07 -16.21
CA ASP A 120 0.84 -16.28 -15.42
C ASP A 120 -0.61 -16.79 -15.48
N ALA A 121 -1.57 -15.89 -15.70
CA ALA A 121 -3.00 -16.20 -15.73
C ALA A 121 -3.69 -15.68 -17.01
N PRO A 122 -3.45 -16.28 -18.19
CA PRO A 122 -3.93 -15.77 -19.49
C PRO A 122 -5.46 -15.76 -19.65
N LYS A 123 -6.19 -16.47 -18.77
CA LYS A 123 -7.65 -16.49 -18.74
C LYS A 123 -8.26 -15.57 -17.68
N LEU A 124 -7.42 -14.76 -17.02
CA LEU A 124 -7.82 -13.84 -15.96
C LEU A 124 -8.98 -12.94 -16.42
N ASP A 125 -10.05 -12.90 -15.63
CA ASP A 125 -11.22 -12.05 -15.89
C ASP A 125 -11.52 -11.06 -14.78
N THR A 126 -11.04 -11.32 -13.54
CA THR A 126 -11.29 -10.46 -12.38
C THR A 126 -10.04 -10.39 -11.49
N VAL A 127 -9.69 -9.18 -11.04
CA VAL A 127 -8.60 -8.97 -10.09
C VAL A 127 -9.06 -8.12 -8.92
N LEU A 128 -8.82 -8.62 -7.69
CA LEU A 128 -9.09 -7.92 -6.45
C LEU A 128 -7.79 -7.30 -5.92
N VAL A 129 -7.79 -5.98 -5.72
CA VAL A 129 -6.60 -5.23 -5.36
C VAL A 129 -6.88 -4.35 -4.14
N PRO A 130 -6.04 -4.39 -3.09
CA PRO A 130 -6.16 -3.48 -1.95
C PRO A 130 -6.08 -2.02 -2.39
N LEU A 131 -7.02 -1.19 -1.89
CA LEU A 131 -7.18 0.22 -2.27
C LEU A 131 -7.05 1.15 -1.07
N SER A 132 -6.04 2.01 -1.12
CA SER A 132 -5.80 3.16 -0.25
C SER A 132 -5.46 4.38 -1.11
N GLY A 133 -4.22 4.85 -1.10
CA GLY A 133 -3.72 5.96 -1.95
C GLY A 133 -3.76 5.71 -3.47
N GLY A 134 -4.11 4.52 -3.89
CA GLY A 134 -4.41 4.18 -5.29
C GLY A 134 -3.21 3.75 -6.15
N GLY A 135 -1.96 3.93 -5.71
CA GLY A 135 -0.79 3.65 -6.57
C GLY A 135 -0.66 2.19 -7.03
N LEU A 136 -1.00 1.22 -6.17
CA LEU A 136 -0.99 -0.20 -6.53
C LEU A 136 -2.04 -0.50 -7.59
N ILE A 137 -3.30 -0.21 -7.28
CA ILE A 137 -4.42 -0.54 -8.16
C ILE A 137 -4.38 0.25 -9.47
N ALA A 138 -3.94 1.50 -9.45
CA ALA A 138 -3.77 2.32 -10.66
C ALA A 138 -2.76 1.68 -11.62
N GLY A 139 -1.61 1.25 -11.13
CA GLY A 139 -0.60 0.59 -11.94
C GLY A 139 -1.08 -0.77 -12.48
N VAL A 140 -1.65 -1.61 -11.61
CA VAL A 140 -2.19 -2.93 -11.99
C VAL A 140 -3.33 -2.76 -13.00
N ALA A 141 -4.29 -1.88 -12.74
CA ALA A 141 -5.43 -1.65 -13.61
C ALA A 141 -5.00 -1.12 -14.99
N LEU A 142 -4.07 -0.16 -15.03
CA LEU A 142 -3.53 0.34 -16.29
C LEU A 142 -2.93 -0.80 -17.13
N ALA A 143 -2.10 -1.65 -16.55
CA ALA A 143 -1.47 -2.76 -17.26
C ALA A 143 -2.51 -3.76 -17.77
N LEU A 144 -3.48 -4.13 -16.95
CA LEU A 144 -4.54 -5.08 -17.31
C LEU A 144 -5.48 -4.52 -18.38
N LYS A 145 -5.99 -3.29 -18.20
CA LYS A 145 -6.92 -2.66 -19.14
C LYS A 145 -6.28 -2.35 -20.50
N ALA A 146 -4.98 -2.04 -20.53
CA ALA A 146 -4.25 -1.84 -21.78
C ALA A 146 -4.12 -3.14 -22.60
N ALA A 147 -4.00 -4.30 -21.94
CA ALA A 147 -3.93 -5.61 -22.60
C ALA A 147 -5.32 -6.16 -22.94
N ASN A 148 -6.27 -6.07 -22.00
CA ASN A 148 -7.65 -6.55 -22.18
C ASN A 148 -8.60 -5.68 -21.34
N PRO A 149 -9.37 -4.77 -21.97
CA PRO A 149 -10.28 -3.86 -21.26
C PRO A 149 -11.44 -4.59 -20.55
N ASN A 150 -11.70 -5.86 -20.88
CA ASN A 150 -12.74 -6.66 -20.25
C ASN A 150 -12.33 -7.26 -18.90
N ILE A 151 -11.05 -7.27 -18.54
CA ILE A 151 -10.62 -7.72 -17.22
C ILE A 151 -11.18 -6.74 -16.18
N ARG A 152 -11.97 -7.27 -15.26
CA ARG A 152 -12.56 -6.47 -14.19
C ARG A 152 -11.55 -6.26 -13.06
N VAL A 153 -11.36 -5.01 -12.66
CA VAL A 153 -10.48 -4.62 -11.56
C VAL A 153 -11.31 -4.04 -10.42
N VAL A 154 -11.27 -4.69 -9.27
CA VAL A 154 -12.06 -4.32 -8.09
C VAL A 154 -11.13 -3.88 -6.98
N GLY A 155 -11.33 -2.65 -6.50
CA GLY A 155 -10.64 -2.11 -5.33
C GLY A 155 -11.28 -2.59 -4.04
N ILE A 156 -10.48 -3.07 -3.09
CA ILE A 156 -10.98 -3.50 -1.78
C ILE A 156 -10.35 -2.60 -0.70
N SER A 157 -11.19 -2.00 0.14
CA SER A 157 -10.76 -1.10 1.21
C SER A 157 -11.53 -1.36 2.49
N MET A 158 -11.13 -0.75 3.60
CA MET A 158 -11.89 -0.72 4.84
C MET A 158 -13.03 0.30 4.74
N GLU A 159 -14.11 0.12 5.48
CA GLU A 159 -15.21 1.08 5.56
C GLU A 159 -14.86 2.32 6.39
N ARG A 160 -13.95 2.17 7.37
CA ARG A 160 -13.48 3.24 8.24
C ARG A 160 -12.58 4.18 7.46
N ALA A 161 -12.93 5.47 7.45
CA ALA A 161 -12.16 6.53 6.80
C ALA A 161 -11.67 6.17 5.39
N ALA A 162 -12.51 5.58 4.54
CA ALA A 162 -12.20 5.16 3.16
C ALA A 162 -12.01 6.38 2.24
N VAL A 163 -10.87 7.07 2.35
CA VAL A 163 -10.64 8.39 1.71
C VAL A 163 -10.74 8.31 0.19
N MET A 164 -10.13 7.31 -0.46
CA MET A 164 -10.22 7.17 -1.92
C MET A 164 -11.67 6.94 -2.38
N TYR A 165 -12.42 6.08 -1.70
CA TYR A 165 -13.83 5.84 -2.01
C TYR A 165 -14.67 7.12 -1.91
N ARG A 166 -14.49 7.89 -0.84
CA ARG A 166 -15.17 9.17 -0.66
C ARG A 166 -14.73 10.23 -1.68
N SER A 167 -13.46 10.23 -2.05
CA SER A 167 -12.94 11.12 -3.10
C SER A 167 -13.53 10.80 -4.47
N LEU A 168 -13.69 9.52 -4.80
CA LEU A 168 -14.38 9.09 -6.02
C LEU A 168 -15.84 9.56 -6.06
N GLN A 169 -16.56 9.45 -4.94
CA GLN A 169 -17.93 9.94 -4.82
C GLN A 169 -18.03 11.47 -4.95
N ALA A 170 -17.05 12.19 -4.41
CA ALA A 170 -17.00 13.65 -4.47
C ALA A 170 -16.46 14.19 -5.80
N GLY A 171 -15.83 13.35 -6.62
CA GLY A 171 -15.14 13.76 -7.85
C GLY A 171 -13.87 14.58 -7.62
N GLN A 172 -13.41 14.68 -6.39
CA GLN A 172 -12.20 15.42 -5.98
C GLN A 172 -11.62 14.83 -4.69
N PRO A 173 -10.32 15.06 -4.40
CA PRO A 173 -9.73 14.63 -3.14
C PRO A 173 -10.45 15.21 -1.92
N VAL A 174 -10.74 14.37 -0.94
CA VAL A 174 -11.30 14.76 0.36
C VAL A 174 -10.36 14.39 1.49
N GLN A 175 -10.52 15.04 2.64
CA GLN A 175 -9.87 14.66 3.89
C GLN A 175 -10.89 14.07 4.85
N LEU A 176 -10.51 12.98 5.52
CA LEU A 176 -11.27 12.36 6.60
C LEU A 176 -10.34 12.19 7.80
N PRO A 177 -10.87 12.23 9.04
CA PRO A 177 -10.11 11.81 10.21
C PRO A 177 -9.67 10.35 10.05
N GLU A 178 -8.47 10.04 10.48
CA GLU A 178 -8.03 8.63 10.55
C GLU A 178 -8.77 7.91 11.69
N GLU A 179 -9.19 6.69 11.40
CA GLU A 179 -9.85 5.80 12.35
C GLU A 179 -9.02 4.51 12.51
N PRO A 180 -8.92 3.93 13.73
CA PRO A 180 -8.22 2.67 13.93
C PRO A 180 -8.83 1.55 13.09
N THR A 181 -7.98 0.77 12.41
CA THR A 181 -8.38 -0.38 11.59
C THR A 181 -7.30 -1.45 11.61
N LEU A 182 -7.69 -2.71 11.43
CA LEU A 182 -6.76 -3.84 11.20
C LEU A 182 -5.97 -3.67 9.89
N ALA A 183 -6.56 -2.96 8.91
CA ALA A 183 -5.91 -2.65 7.64
C ALA A 183 -5.10 -1.33 7.72
N ASP A 184 -4.23 -1.19 8.73
CA ASP A 184 -3.47 0.03 9.02
C ASP A 184 -2.70 0.59 7.82
N SER A 185 -2.20 -0.27 6.94
CA SER A 185 -1.52 0.13 5.71
C SER A 185 -2.44 0.72 4.63
N LEU A 186 -3.77 0.67 4.82
CA LEU A 186 -4.76 1.34 3.96
C LEU A 186 -5.22 2.69 4.53
N GLN A 187 -4.85 3.04 5.77
CA GLN A 187 -5.14 4.34 6.36
C GLN A 187 -4.46 5.49 5.64
N GLY A 188 -4.95 6.68 5.90
CA GLY A 188 -4.39 7.94 5.43
C GLY A 188 -5.09 8.54 4.23
N GLY A 189 -4.79 9.82 4.00
CA GLY A 189 -5.33 10.59 2.88
C GLY A 189 -4.68 10.26 1.54
N ILE A 190 -5.30 10.73 0.47
CA ILE A 190 -4.74 10.62 -0.90
C ILE A 190 -4.00 11.89 -1.33
N GLY A 191 -3.93 12.90 -0.45
CA GLY A 191 -3.39 14.23 -0.75
C GLY A 191 -4.39 15.11 -1.50
N LEU A 192 -4.56 16.37 -1.03
CA LEU A 192 -5.46 17.32 -1.70
C LEU A 192 -4.98 17.75 -3.09
N HIS A 193 -3.68 17.61 -3.35
CA HIS A 193 -3.05 17.87 -4.66
C HIS A 193 -2.72 16.56 -5.40
N ASN A 194 -3.61 15.56 -5.30
CA ASN A 194 -3.45 14.28 -5.99
C ASN A 194 -3.36 14.50 -7.50
N GLN A 195 -2.28 14.00 -8.12
CA GLN A 195 -1.97 14.28 -9.53
C GLN A 195 -2.39 13.14 -10.45
N TYR A 196 -2.30 11.89 -10.00
CA TYR A 196 -2.46 10.72 -10.86
C TYR A 196 -3.50 9.74 -10.34
N THR A 197 -3.37 9.32 -9.06
CA THR A 197 -4.03 8.10 -8.60
C THR A 197 -5.54 8.21 -8.57
N LEU A 198 -6.14 9.35 -8.17
CA LEU A 198 -7.60 9.52 -8.17
C LEU A 198 -8.17 9.40 -9.59
N ALA A 199 -7.59 10.11 -10.55
CA ALA A 199 -8.05 10.07 -11.94
C ALA A 199 -7.88 8.68 -12.56
N MET A 200 -6.77 8.00 -12.27
CA MET A 200 -6.52 6.64 -12.77
C MET A 200 -7.48 5.61 -12.15
N VAL A 201 -7.73 5.69 -10.85
CA VAL A 201 -8.71 4.83 -10.19
C VAL A 201 -10.11 5.08 -10.79
N GLN A 202 -10.51 6.33 -10.98
CA GLN A 202 -11.78 6.68 -11.60
C GLN A 202 -11.90 6.15 -13.03
N GLN A 203 -10.81 6.09 -13.77
CA GLN A 203 -10.79 5.66 -15.16
C GLN A 203 -10.72 4.14 -15.35
N TYR A 204 -9.97 3.42 -14.51
CA TYR A 204 -9.58 2.03 -14.77
C TYR A 204 -10.13 1.02 -13.76
N VAL A 205 -10.68 1.46 -12.63
CA VAL A 205 -11.23 0.57 -11.60
C VAL A 205 -12.74 0.46 -11.81
N ASP A 206 -13.23 -0.77 -11.88
CA ASP A 206 -14.63 -1.03 -12.22
C ASP A 206 -15.56 -0.94 -11.00
N ASP A 207 -15.03 -1.23 -9.79
CA ASP A 207 -15.82 -1.21 -8.55
C ASP A 207 -14.94 -1.04 -7.32
N VAL A 208 -15.51 -0.58 -6.21
CA VAL A 208 -14.84 -0.46 -4.91
C VAL A 208 -15.71 -1.05 -3.81
N ILE A 209 -15.17 -2.07 -3.13
CA ILE A 209 -15.83 -2.78 -2.03
C ILE A 209 -15.24 -2.32 -0.69
N LEU A 210 -16.11 -2.06 0.26
CA LEU A 210 -15.73 -1.71 1.62
C LEU A 210 -16.01 -2.87 2.57
N LEU A 211 -15.05 -3.12 3.47
CA LEU A 211 -15.10 -4.18 4.45
C LEU A 211 -15.13 -3.62 5.87
N THR A 212 -15.88 -4.30 6.73
CA THR A 212 -15.87 -4.10 8.17
C THR A 212 -14.60 -4.68 8.79
N GLU A 213 -14.28 -4.29 10.02
CA GLU A 213 -13.14 -4.85 10.76
C GLU A 213 -13.29 -6.36 10.99
N ALA A 214 -14.50 -6.84 11.28
CA ALA A 214 -14.77 -8.27 11.45
C ALA A 214 -14.51 -9.06 10.15
N GLU A 215 -14.91 -8.54 9.00
CA GLU A 215 -14.63 -9.18 7.71
C GLU A 215 -13.12 -9.22 7.42
N ILE A 216 -12.39 -8.14 7.75
CA ILE A 216 -10.93 -8.10 7.59
C ILE A 216 -10.27 -9.14 8.51
N ALA A 217 -10.71 -9.24 9.78
CA ALA A 217 -10.21 -10.22 10.73
C ALA A 217 -10.45 -11.66 10.25
N ALA A 218 -11.66 -11.95 9.76
CA ALA A 218 -12.01 -13.25 9.17
C ALA A 218 -11.11 -13.59 7.97
N GLY A 219 -10.80 -12.62 7.10
CA GLY A 219 -9.88 -12.79 5.98
C GLY A 219 -8.44 -13.10 6.43
N MET A 220 -7.96 -12.43 7.49
CA MET A 220 -6.65 -12.71 8.09
C MET A 220 -6.59 -14.12 8.67
N ALA A 221 -7.62 -14.52 9.42
CA ALA A 221 -7.73 -15.85 10.03
C ALA A 221 -7.79 -16.95 8.96
N PHE A 222 -8.62 -16.79 7.93
CA PHE A 222 -8.71 -17.72 6.81
C PHE A 222 -7.37 -17.89 6.08
N ALA A 223 -6.68 -16.79 5.77
CA ALA A 223 -5.35 -16.83 5.16
C ALA A 223 -4.35 -17.61 6.01
N PHE A 224 -4.42 -17.46 7.33
CA PHE A 224 -3.50 -18.11 8.25
C PHE A 224 -3.80 -19.61 8.43
N PHE A 225 -5.04 -19.96 8.74
CA PHE A 225 -5.39 -21.35 9.07
C PHE A 225 -5.51 -22.25 7.83
N GLU A 226 -6.06 -21.73 6.72
CA GLU A 226 -6.30 -22.55 5.53
C GLU A 226 -5.13 -22.49 4.53
N HIS A 227 -4.42 -21.37 4.45
CA HIS A 227 -3.34 -21.17 3.48
C HIS A 227 -1.96 -21.04 4.09
N HIS A 228 -1.84 -21.03 5.42
CA HIS A 228 -0.57 -20.87 6.16
C HIS A 228 0.18 -19.57 5.80
N LEU A 229 -0.59 -18.51 5.50
CA LEU A 229 -0.06 -17.20 5.13
C LEU A 229 -0.22 -16.22 6.28
N VAL A 230 0.85 -15.52 6.65
CA VAL A 230 0.81 -14.37 7.55
C VAL A 230 0.65 -13.13 6.72
N LEU A 231 -0.53 -12.50 6.79
CA LEU A 231 -0.86 -11.27 6.06
C LEU A 231 -1.21 -10.15 7.05
N GLU A 232 -0.77 -8.94 6.77
CA GLU A 232 -1.33 -7.75 7.42
C GLU A 232 -2.79 -7.55 6.98
N GLY A 233 -3.62 -6.86 7.75
CA GLY A 233 -5.03 -6.66 7.42
C GLY A 233 -5.24 -6.11 6.02
N ALA A 234 -4.41 -5.15 5.60
CA ALA A 234 -4.40 -4.62 4.24
C ALA A 234 -4.09 -5.67 3.15
N GLY A 235 -3.28 -6.68 3.48
CA GLY A 235 -2.95 -7.79 2.57
C GLY A 235 -4.06 -8.82 2.46
N ALA A 236 -4.93 -8.91 3.46
CA ALA A 236 -5.99 -9.92 3.56
C ALA A 236 -7.34 -9.46 2.98
N VAL A 237 -7.54 -8.15 2.70
CA VAL A 237 -8.85 -7.61 2.30
C VAL A 237 -9.45 -8.30 1.06
N GLY A 238 -8.64 -8.71 0.09
CA GLY A 238 -9.13 -9.40 -1.09
C GLY A 238 -9.68 -10.79 -0.78
N ILE A 239 -9.02 -11.54 0.13
CA ILE A 239 -9.52 -12.83 0.65
C ILE A 239 -10.82 -12.59 1.43
N ALA A 240 -10.85 -11.60 2.32
CA ALA A 240 -12.02 -11.23 3.10
C ALA A 240 -13.23 -10.92 2.22
N ALA A 241 -13.04 -10.15 1.13
CA ALA A 241 -14.11 -9.82 0.20
C ALA A 241 -14.72 -11.05 -0.49
N LEU A 242 -13.90 -12.06 -0.80
CA LEU A 242 -14.38 -13.34 -1.34
C LEU A 242 -15.09 -14.19 -0.29
N LEU A 243 -14.47 -14.32 0.88
CA LEU A 243 -14.99 -15.13 1.98
C LEU A 243 -16.39 -14.65 2.42
N CYS A 244 -16.60 -13.34 2.44
CA CYS A 244 -17.87 -12.73 2.85
C CYS A 244 -18.85 -12.47 1.68
N ASP A 245 -18.58 -13.03 0.49
CA ASP A 245 -19.43 -12.88 -0.71
C ASP A 245 -19.77 -11.42 -1.07
N LYS A 246 -18.80 -10.52 -0.87
CA LYS A 246 -18.99 -9.07 -1.09
C LYS A 246 -18.79 -8.63 -2.54
N VAL A 247 -18.20 -9.47 -3.39
CA VAL A 247 -17.85 -9.10 -4.77
C VAL A 247 -18.97 -9.51 -5.74
N PRO A 248 -19.80 -8.56 -6.19
CA PRO A 248 -20.86 -8.87 -7.15
C PRO A 248 -20.26 -9.22 -8.51
N HIS A 249 -20.93 -10.09 -9.26
CA HIS A 249 -20.54 -10.48 -10.63
C HIS A 249 -19.09 -11.00 -10.72
N LEU A 250 -18.69 -11.81 -9.74
CA LEU A 250 -17.38 -12.46 -9.72
C LEU A 250 -17.21 -13.35 -10.96
N GLY A 251 -16.06 -13.23 -11.62
CA GLY A 251 -15.72 -14.03 -12.79
C GLY A 251 -15.37 -15.49 -12.45
N GLN A 252 -14.88 -16.23 -13.43
CA GLN A 252 -14.45 -17.63 -13.26
C GLN A 252 -12.95 -17.75 -12.95
N HIS A 253 -12.16 -16.78 -13.40
CA HIS A 253 -10.71 -16.77 -13.23
C HIS A 253 -10.30 -15.50 -12.46
N VAL A 254 -10.25 -15.64 -11.15
CA VAL A 254 -10.05 -14.54 -10.21
C VAL A 254 -8.64 -14.55 -9.65
N ALA A 255 -7.97 -13.40 -9.65
CA ALA A 255 -6.73 -13.19 -8.90
C ALA A 255 -6.98 -12.26 -7.71
N VAL A 256 -6.30 -12.54 -6.61
CA VAL A 256 -6.29 -11.71 -5.40
C VAL A 256 -4.87 -11.24 -5.13
N VAL A 257 -4.68 -9.95 -5.02
CA VAL A 257 -3.37 -9.38 -4.69
C VAL A 257 -3.17 -9.39 -3.17
N LEU A 258 -2.27 -10.25 -2.69
CA LEU A 258 -1.82 -10.29 -1.30
C LEU A 258 -0.66 -9.32 -1.12
N SER A 259 -0.99 -8.09 -0.71
CA SER A 259 -0.10 -6.93 -0.86
C SER A 259 1.04 -6.86 0.15
N GLY A 260 0.95 -7.53 1.30
CA GLY A 260 1.98 -7.51 2.33
C GLY A 260 1.68 -8.37 3.56
N GLY A 261 2.74 -8.68 4.31
CA GLY A 261 2.70 -9.46 5.54
C GLY A 261 3.52 -8.84 6.69
N ASN A 262 3.76 -7.52 6.66
CA ASN A 262 4.53 -6.82 7.68
C ASN A 262 3.65 -6.44 8.89
N VAL A 263 3.24 -7.43 9.66
CA VAL A 263 2.38 -7.29 10.83
C VAL A 263 3.16 -7.51 12.12
N ASP A 264 2.71 -6.89 13.21
CA ASP A 264 3.17 -7.28 14.55
C ASP A 264 2.58 -8.65 14.91
N MET A 265 3.44 -9.62 15.20
CA MET A 265 3.02 -11.01 15.41
C MET A 265 2.15 -11.19 16.65
N ALA A 266 2.33 -10.38 17.69
CA ALA A 266 1.51 -10.50 18.90
C ALA A 266 0.08 -10.00 18.62
N ALA A 267 -0.04 -8.85 17.93
CA ALA A 267 -1.33 -8.32 17.48
C ALA A 267 -2.01 -9.25 16.46
N PHE A 268 -1.26 -9.79 15.51
CA PHE A 268 -1.76 -10.75 14.52
C PHE A 268 -2.35 -12.00 15.17
N LEU A 269 -1.58 -12.64 16.09
CA LEU A 269 -2.03 -13.85 16.76
C LEU A 269 -3.28 -13.60 17.61
N ALA A 270 -3.40 -12.42 18.25
CA ALA A 270 -4.60 -12.08 19.01
C ALA A 270 -5.84 -12.06 18.09
N VAL A 271 -5.74 -11.40 16.93
CA VAL A 271 -6.85 -11.31 15.95
C VAL A 271 -7.26 -12.68 15.44
N VAL A 272 -6.31 -13.51 14.98
CA VAL A 272 -6.67 -14.81 14.37
C VAL A 272 -7.16 -15.84 15.39
N GLN A 273 -6.73 -15.73 16.67
CA GLN A 273 -7.25 -16.58 17.74
C GLN A 273 -8.67 -16.22 18.13
N GLU A 274 -8.98 -14.92 18.25
CA GLU A 274 -10.35 -14.44 18.52
C GLU A 274 -11.33 -14.91 17.45
N GLU A 275 -10.96 -14.79 16.16
CA GLU A 275 -11.78 -15.27 15.04
C GLU A 275 -12.02 -16.78 15.08
N ARG A 276 -11.04 -17.56 15.49
CA ARG A 276 -11.20 -19.02 15.61
C ARG A 276 -12.20 -19.42 16.71
N GLU A 277 -12.16 -18.69 17.85
CA GLU A 277 -13.05 -18.96 18.99
C GLU A 277 -14.51 -18.54 18.72
N THR A 278 -14.72 -17.54 17.83
CA THR A 278 -16.07 -17.05 17.47
C THR A 278 -16.67 -17.77 16.27
N GLY A 279 -15.86 -18.47 15.48
CA GLY A 279 -16.28 -19.18 14.26
C GLY A 279 -16.66 -20.67 14.48
N ASP A 280 -16.36 -21.23 15.66
CA ASP A 280 -16.82 -22.53 16.14
C ASP A 280 -18.18 -22.38 16.89
#